data_9ebd7332b6bac34b7f3fc6987183da7f
#
_entry.id   9ebd7332b6bac34b7f3fc6987183da7f
#
_cell.length_a   1.000
_cell.length_b   1.000
_cell.length_c   1.000
_cell.angle_alpha   90.00
_cell.angle_beta   90.00
_cell.angle_gamma   90.00
#
_symmetry.space_group_name_H-M   'P 1'
#
loop_
_entity.id
_entity.type
_entity.pdbx_description
1 polymer ?
#
loop_
_entity_poly.entity_id
_entity_poly.type
_entity_poly.pdbx_seq_one_letter_code
_entity_poly.pdbx_strand_id
1 'polypeptide(L)'
;MSTYSSGEVQIHVRGIPFVLDRELLALRSSRVAALLKENPCQDLSYVLRDIPADPETFELVVRFCHGFELNLSTDNIVPLCCLAHYLGMTESHSVDNLLKKALTLFGERVLQSWNESVKALRASEKVAKQAMHLGLVDACLESIIGKALADPRLLGQPIRPWTSGVDIEDDENYKPNVRRRLFVLDWESESLSTLSLHLYTPIIDAMVKHKVPSQYVAASLCEYVKKWGFSGNAGGGETSIYKRNAQREVIEAVERLLPRERGLVPCSLLSEMLRFAVSLEASSDCKNGLEIRIGTQLDQATVEDLLIPSQGYAKETQYDTECVRRILKNLYRNNTSLDIPGIIKVSELMEEFLVEVASDIDLRISTFVSLAEMAAVASRGTRRSSDGIYRAIDIYLDKHKHLTEAEREEVCQMLDYQRMSPEALEHAARNERLPLRVVVQVLFVGQLQLRETISMKAEAEEEEEEEEGEEGGGVELGCSEGGGVRREMEKMGSKVMELERECHVMRKEIEKGKSIGGKQMKGGVSMWKAMKRKFGCISSKHNSSCQVNKKMAHPI
;
A
#
# COMPACT_ATOMS: atom_id res chain seq x y z
N MET A 1 36.28 -19.67 -51.63
CA MET A 1 36.22 -18.47 -52.48
C MET A 1 34.91 -18.58 -53.25
N SER A 2 33.87 -17.90 -52.79
CA SER A 2 32.57 -17.87 -53.48
C SER A 2 32.67 -16.89 -54.62
N THR A 3 32.55 -17.36 -55.85
CA THR A 3 32.47 -16.55 -57.08
C THR A 3 31.10 -15.89 -57.12
N TYR A 4 30.97 -14.69 -56.58
CA TYR A 4 29.79 -13.88 -56.81
C TYR A 4 29.81 -13.38 -58.25
N SER A 5 28.65 -13.37 -58.91
CA SER A 5 28.49 -12.75 -60.21
C SER A 5 28.80 -11.25 -60.07
N SER A 6 29.35 -10.63 -61.11
CA SER A 6 29.91 -9.26 -61.08
C SER A 6 28.92 -8.15 -60.65
N GLY A 7 27.65 -8.47 -60.35
CA GLY A 7 26.60 -7.54 -59.97
C GLY A 7 26.02 -7.70 -58.57
N GLU A 8 26.39 -8.74 -57.84
CA GLU A 8 25.79 -9.04 -56.54
C GLU A 8 26.64 -8.51 -55.36
N VAL A 9 25.98 -8.01 -54.31
CA VAL A 9 26.60 -7.59 -53.04
C VAL A 9 25.97 -8.35 -51.91
N GLN A 10 26.81 -8.80 -50.98
CA GLN A 10 26.37 -9.41 -49.72
C GLN A 10 26.46 -8.39 -48.59
N ILE A 11 25.33 -8.09 -47.96
CA ILE A 11 25.23 -7.19 -46.80
C ILE A 11 24.86 -7.99 -45.56
N HIS A 12 25.58 -7.81 -44.47
CA HIS A 12 25.31 -8.48 -43.20
C HIS A 12 24.54 -7.55 -42.26
N VAL A 13 23.33 -7.96 -41.87
CA VAL A 13 22.51 -7.24 -40.87
C VAL A 13 22.42 -8.10 -39.62
N ARG A 14 23.04 -7.67 -38.56
CA ARG A 14 23.16 -8.44 -37.30
C ARG A 14 23.62 -9.89 -37.51
N GLY A 15 24.54 -10.09 -38.43
CA GLY A 15 25.13 -11.41 -38.74
C GLY A 15 24.35 -12.25 -39.74
N ILE A 16 23.18 -11.82 -40.20
CA ILE A 16 22.41 -12.48 -41.25
C ILE A 16 22.81 -11.91 -42.61
N PRO A 17 23.28 -12.74 -43.58
CA PRO A 17 23.67 -12.30 -44.90
C PRO A 17 22.45 -12.12 -45.81
N PHE A 18 22.41 -11.00 -46.51
CA PHE A 18 21.46 -10.69 -47.59
C PHE A 18 22.23 -10.49 -48.89
N VAL A 19 21.81 -11.16 -49.93
CA VAL A 19 22.37 -11.02 -51.29
C VAL A 19 21.45 -10.14 -52.14
N LEU A 20 21.97 -9.05 -52.68
CA LEU A 20 21.24 -8.05 -53.42
C LEU A 20 21.98 -7.72 -54.72
N ASP A 21 21.19 -7.39 -55.74
CA ASP A 21 21.75 -6.76 -56.93
C ASP A 21 22.18 -5.32 -56.59
N ARG A 22 23.44 -5.04 -56.91
CA ARG A 22 24.12 -3.78 -56.63
C ARG A 22 23.50 -2.60 -57.39
N GLU A 23 23.13 -2.82 -58.65
CA GLU A 23 22.53 -1.79 -59.50
C GLU A 23 21.10 -1.48 -59.06
N LEU A 24 20.31 -2.50 -58.73
CA LEU A 24 18.95 -2.33 -58.19
C LEU A 24 18.95 -1.54 -56.87
N LEU A 25 19.89 -1.83 -55.99
CA LEU A 25 20.00 -1.09 -54.72
C LEU A 25 20.42 0.35 -54.99
N ALA A 26 21.38 0.61 -55.88
CA ALA A 26 21.82 1.96 -56.25
C ALA A 26 20.71 2.77 -56.94
N LEU A 27 19.86 2.13 -57.74
CA LEU A 27 18.72 2.78 -58.39
C LEU A 27 17.71 3.33 -57.38
N ARG A 28 17.58 2.68 -56.21
CA ARG A 28 16.60 3.04 -55.19
C ARG A 28 17.21 3.82 -54.00
N SER A 29 18.53 3.75 -53.79
CA SER A 29 19.25 4.32 -52.66
C SER A 29 20.26 5.37 -53.14
N SER A 30 20.05 6.64 -52.80
CA SER A 30 20.99 7.73 -53.09
C SER A 30 22.33 7.53 -52.40
N ARG A 31 22.31 7.00 -51.17
CA ARG A 31 23.53 6.71 -50.42
C ARG A 31 24.39 5.66 -51.07
N VAL A 32 23.79 4.57 -51.53
CA VAL A 32 24.51 3.51 -52.26
C VAL A 32 24.99 4.02 -53.62
N ALA A 33 24.16 4.76 -54.33
CA ALA A 33 24.55 5.38 -55.61
C ALA A 33 25.78 6.33 -55.46
N ALA A 34 25.81 7.13 -54.41
CA ALA A 34 26.95 8.01 -54.13
C ALA A 34 28.23 7.20 -53.83
N LEU A 35 28.14 6.18 -52.97
CA LEU A 35 29.26 5.31 -52.61
C LEU A 35 29.84 4.60 -53.84
N LEU A 36 29.01 4.17 -54.78
CA LEU A 36 29.43 3.50 -56.00
C LEU A 36 30.06 4.46 -57.03
N LYS A 37 29.66 5.74 -57.01
CA LYS A 37 30.31 6.78 -57.83
C LYS A 37 31.70 7.10 -57.36
N GLU A 38 31.88 7.19 -56.04
CA GLU A 38 33.19 7.49 -55.43
C GLU A 38 34.19 6.35 -55.62
N ASN A 39 33.73 5.10 -55.37
CA ASN A 39 34.54 3.89 -55.47
C ASN A 39 33.72 2.72 -56.07
N PRO A 40 33.80 2.50 -57.40
CA PRO A 40 33.04 1.41 -58.05
C PRO A 40 33.37 0.01 -57.52
N CYS A 41 34.56 -0.21 -56.97
CA CYS A 41 35.00 -1.48 -56.41
C CYS A 41 34.81 -1.59 -54.90
N GLN A 42 34.14 -0.63 -54.29
CA GLN A 42 33.98 -0.59 -52.81
C GLN A 42 33.12 -1.77 -52.31
N ASP A 43 33.58 -2.41 -51.26
CA ASP A 43 32.82 -3.41 -50.54
C ASP A 43 31.71 -2.74 -49.71
N LEU A 44 30.47 -2.80 -50.23
CA LEU A 44 29.29 -2.26 -49.56
C LEU A 44 29.01 -2.94 -48.22
N SER A 45 29.47 -4.17 -48.03
CA SER A 45 29.28 -4.88 -46.75
C SER A 45 30.06 -4.25 -45.64
N TYR A 46 31.20 -3.64 -45.95
CA TYR A 46 32.00 -2.89 -44.95
C TYR A 46 31.39 -1.51 -44.64
N VAL A 47 30.93 -0.80 -45.64
CA VAL A 47 30.41 0.57 -45.48
C VAL A 47 29.01 0.60 -44.85
N LEU A 48 28.21 -0.41 -45.10
CA LEU A 48 26.87 -0.57 -44.54
C LEU A 48 26.86 -1.49 -43.32
N ARG A 49 27.98 -1.60 -42.61
CA ARG A 49 28.13 -2.47 -41.43
C ARG A 49 27.19 -2.10 -40.28
N ASP A 50 26.95 -0.80 -40.08
CA ASP A 50 26.18 -0.24 -38.94
C ASP A 50 24.75 0.15 -39.39
N ILE A 51 24.09 -0.70 -40.16
CA ILE A 51 22.69 -0.49 -40.58
C ILE A 51 21.80 -0.48 -39.33
N PRO A 52 21.03 0.62 -39.07
CA PRO A 52 20.15 0.74 -37.92
C PRO A 52 18.83 -0.03 -38.15
N ALA A 53 18.92 -1.34 -38.35
CA ALA A 53 17.74 -2.19 -38.62
C ALA A 53 17.94 -3.61 -38.08
N ASP A 54 16.82 -4.28 -37.86
CA ASP A 54 16.80 -5.75 -37.73
C ASP A 54 16.72 -6.43 -39.10
N PRO A 55 17.03 -7.73 -39.18
CA PRO A 55 16.99 -8.49 -40.43
C PRO A 55 15.62 -8.48 -41.12
N GLU A 56 14.54 -8.52 -40.34
CA GLU A 56 13.17 -8.51 -40.83
C GLU A 56 12.84 -7.18 -41.54
N THR A 57 13.24 -6.06 -40.92
CA THR A 57 13.08 -4.73 -41.56
C THR A 57 13.93 -4.60 -42.81
N PHE A 58 15.16 -5.16 -42.83
CA PHE A 58 16.03 -5.12 -44.01
C PHE A 58 15.49 -5.98 -45.14
N GLU A 59 14.85 -7.11 -44.85
CA GLU A 59 14.17 -7.95 -45.85
C GLU A 59 13.10 -7.15 -46.60
N LEU A 60 12.35 -6.26 -45.94
CA LEU A 60 11.37 -5.39 -46.61
C LEU A 60 12.03 -4.46 -47.63
N VAL A 61 13.24 -3.96 -47.36
CA VAL A 61 14.02 -3.17 -48.31
C VAL A 61 14.43 -4.03 -49.52
N VAL A 62 14.90 -5.25 -49.27
CA VAL A 62 15.24 -6.22 -50.33
C VAL A 62 14.04 -6.46 -51.24
N ARG A 63 12.88 -6.80 -50.65
CA ARG A 63 11.63 -7.02 -51.37
C ARG A 63 11.21 -5.80 -52.21
N PHE A 64 11.34 -4.60 -51.60
CA PHE A 64 11.06 -3.36 -52.32
C PHE A 64 11.97 -3.16 -53.55
N CYS A 65 13.27 -3.40 -53.42
CA CYS A 65 14.21 -3.27 -54.54
C CYS A 65 13.87 -4.24 -55.68
N HIS A 66 13.40 -5.42 -55.38
CA HIS A 66 12.95 -6.40 -56.38
C HIS A 66 11.52 -6.18 -56.88
N GLY A 67 10.82 -5.14 -56.42
CA GLY A 67 9.47 -4.81 -56.85
C GLY A 67 8.37 -5.71 -56.29
N PHE A 68 8.65 -6.45 -55.20
CA PHE A 68 7.64 -7.26 -54.54
C PHE A 68 6.73 -6.39 -53.67
N GLU A 69 5.52 -6.86 -53.46
CA GLU A 69 4.57 -6.24 -52.56
C GLU A 69 5.07 -6.31 -51.11
N LEU A 70 4.93 -5.19 -50.38
CA LEU A 70 5.39 -5.05 -49.01
C LEU A 70 4.27 -5.35 -48.01
N ASN A 71 4.52 -6.26 -47.08
CA ASN A 71 3.63 -6.48 -45.95
C ASN A 71 3.98 -5.47 -44.85
N LEU A 72 3.42 -4.27 -44.94
CA LEU A 72 3.65 -3.19 -43.95
C LEU A 72 2.68 -3.33 -42.78
N SER A 73 3.25 -3.38 -41.58
CA SER A 73 2.54 -3.45 -40.29
C SER A 73 2.99 -2.33 -39.38
N THR A 74 2.25 -2.10 -38.30
CA THR A 74 2.58 -1.10 -37.27
C THR A 74 3.92 -1.36 -36.62
N ASP A 75 4.29 -2.63 -36.44
CA ASP A 75 5.53 -3.01 -35.77
C ASP A 75 6.78 -2.78 -36.63
N ASN A 76 6.64 -2.77 -37.98
CA ASN A 76 7.76 -2.61 -38.88
C ASN A 76 7.83 -1.24 -39.58
N ILE A 77 6.77 -0.42 -39.53
CA ILE A 77 6.66 0.85 -40.25
C ILE A 77 7.69 1.88 -39.79
N VAL A 78 7.85 2.08 -38.46
CA VAL A 78 8.79 3.05 -37.91
C VAL A 78 10.24 2.62 -38.16
N PRO A 79 10.67 1.37 -37.89
CA PRO A 79 11.97 0.87 -38.28
C PRO A 79 12.24 1.02 -39.78
N LEU A 80 11.24 0.74 -40.62
CA LEU A 80 11.36 0.86 -42.07
C LEU A 80 11.55 2.30 -42.53
N CYS A 81 10.80 3.27 -41.97
CA CYS A 81 11.03 4.71 -42.24
C CYS A 81 12.46 5.12 -41.92
N CYS A 82 12.96 4.70 -40.73
CA CYS A 82 14.32 4.98 -40.32
C CYS A 82 15.37 4.37 -41.25
N LEU A 83 15.18 3.14 -41.66
CA LEU A 83 16.07 2.45 -42.60
C LEU A 83 16.03 3.06 -44.00
N ALA A 84 14.84 3.36 -44.53
CA ALA A 84 14.69 4.01 -45.81
C ALA A 84 15.34 5.39 -45.85
N HIS A 85 15.20 6.16 -44.78
CA HIS A 85 15.91 7.43 -44.63
C HIS A 85 17.44 7.25 -44.55
N TYR A 86 17.92 6.28 -43.75
CA TYR A 86 19.36 5.97 -43.67
C TYR A 86 19.97 5.61 -45.01
N LEU A 87 19.25 4.84 -45.83
CA LEU A 87 19.69 4.47 -47.17
C LEU A 87 19.47 5.57 -48.21
N GLY A 88 18.82 6.68 -47.85
CA GLY A 88 18.50 7.78 -48.77
C GLY A 88 17.52 7.37 -49.87
N MET A 89 16.53 6.52 -49.54
CA MET A 89 15.47 6.08 -50.43
C MET A 89 14.34 7.12 -50.51
N THR A 90 14.65 8.29 -51.06
CA THR A 90 13.78 9.48 -51.11
C THR A 90 13.25 9.76 -52.52
N GLU A 91 12.16 10.52 -52.59
CA GLU A 91 11.56 10.96 -53.87
C GLU A 91 12.52 11.82 -54.72
N SER A 92 13.49 12.50 -54.09
CA SER A 92 14.50 13.26 -54.82
C SER A 92 15.47 12.37 -55.59
N HIS A 93 15.59 11.09 -55.25
CA HIS A 93 16.45 10.12 -55.93
C HIS A 93 15.69 9.24 -56.91
N SER A 94 14.51 8.74 -56.55
CA SER A 94 13.68 7.87 -57.38
C SER A 94 12.21 8.10 -57.04
N VAL A 95 11.41 8.25 -58.12
CA VAL A 95 9.95 8.42 -57.97
C VAL A 95 9.33 7.19 -57.33
N ASP A 96 8.28 7.40 -56.49
CA ASP A 96 7.56 6.36 -55.76
C ASP A 96 8.46 5.52 -54.84
N ASN A 97 9.33 6.21 -54.13
CA ASN A 97 10.33 5.58 -53.28
C ASN A 97 9.79 5.12 -51.94
N LEU A 98 10.54 4.23 -51.26
CA LEU A 98 10.14 3.52 -50.04
C LEU A 98 9.81 4.46 -48.88
N LEU A 99 10.62 5.51 -48.67
CA LEU A 99 10.41 6.45 -47.55
C LEU A 99 9.05 7.14 -47.65
N LYS A 100 8.68 7.63 -48.86
CA LYS A 100 7.37 8.27 -49.06
C LYS A 100 6.22 7.30 -48.83
N LYS A 101 6.31 6.08 -49.39
CA LYS A 101 5.27 5.04 -49.18
C LYS A 101 5.09 4.74 -47.68
N ALA A 102 6.19 4.55 -46.95
CA ALA A 102 6.15 4.27 -45.53
C ALA A 102 5.59 5.45 -44.72
N LEU A 103 6.00 6.69 -44.99
CA LEU A 103 5.50 7.89 -44.32
C LEU A 103 4.01 8.16 -44.61
N THR A 104 3.55 7.93 -45.86
CA THR A 104 2.13 8.06 -46.21
C THR A 104 1.29 7.07 -45.40
N LEU A 105 1.69 5.81 -45.36
CA LEU A 105 0.99 4.77 -44.60
C LEU A 105 1.05 5.03 -43.09
N PHE A 106 2.18 5.56 -42.61
CA PHE A 106 2.32 5.99 -41.20
C PHE A 106 1.29 7.07 -40.86
N GLY A 107 1.16 8.11 -41.70
CA GLY A 107 0.20 9.19 -41.49
C GLY A 107 -1.26 8.76 -41.58
N GLU A 108 -1.60 7.98 -42.64
CA GLU A 108 -2.98 7.60 -42.92
C GLU A 108 -3.50 6.46 -42.05
N ARG A 109 -2.67 5.55 -41.59
CA ARG A 109 -3.09 4.38 -40.84
C ARG A 109 -2.67 4.45 -39.35
N VAL A 110 -1.37 4.70 -39.09
CA VAL A 110 -0.85 4.63 -37.74
C VAL A 110 -1.34 5.80 -36.88
N LEU A 111 -1.19 7.05 -37.39
CA LEU A 111 -1.59 8.22 -36.64
C LEU A 111 -3.11 8.38 -36.49
N GLN A 112 -3.93 7.68 -37.26
CA GLN A 112 -5.40 7.74 -37.14
C GLN A 112 -5.96 6.84 -36.04
N SER A 113 -5.23 5.79 -35.64
CA SER A 113 -5.67 4.81 -34.65
C SER A 113 -4.89 4.93 -33.34
N TRP A 114 -5.59 4.85 -32.17
CA TRP A 114 -4.95 4.75 -30.87
C TRP A 114 -4.01 3.53 -30.78
N ASN A 115 -4.55 2.35 -31.04
CA ASN A 115 -3.81 1.09 -30.92
C ASN A 115 -2.57 1.07 -31.79
N GLU A 116 -2.73 1.52 -33.06
CA GLU A 116 -1.62 1.55 -33.99
C GLU A 116 -0.55 2.58 -33.60
N SER A 117 -0.95 3.76 -33.07
CA SER A 117 0.00 4.76 -32.58
C SER A 117 0.81 4.24 -31.38
N VAL A 118 0.16 3.53 -30.42
CA VAL A 118 0.85 2.96 -29.26
C VAL A 118 1.81 1.84 -29.68
N LYS A 119 1.40 0.95 -30.60
CA LYS A 119 2.27 -0.10 -31.13
C LYS A 119 3.47 0.47 -31.88
N ALA A 120 3.25 1.45 -32.76
CA ALA A 120 4.31 2.11 -33.49
C ALA A 120 5.29 2.85 -32.57
N LEU A 121 4.78 3.52 -31.53
CA LEU A 121 5.60 4.16 -30.52
C LEU A 121 6.48 3.15 -29.78
N ARG A 122 5.92 2.00 -29.38
CA ARG A 122 6.68 0.89 -28.78
C ARG A 122 7.75 0.35 -29.75
N ALA A 123 7.39 0.16 -31.02
CA ALA A 123 8.33 -0.32 -32.05
C ALA A 123 9.48 0.67 -32.30
N SER A 124 9.26 1.99 -32.06
CA SER A 124 10.28 3.02 -32.21
C SER A 124 11.46 2.87 -31.23
N GLU A 125 11.30 2.15 -30.12
CA GLU A 125 12.37 1.91 -29.15
C GLU A 125 13.57 1.19 -29.75
N LYS A 126 13.35 0.32 -30.73
CA LYS A 126 14.42 -0.40 -31.43
C LYS A 126 15.35 0.53 -32.23
N VAL A 127 14.83 1.67 -32.66
CA VAL A 127 15.52 2.67 -33.50
C VAL A 127 15.35 4.10 -32.97
N ALA A 128 15.33 4.25 -31.65
CA ALA A 128 14.91 5.46 -30.95
C ALA A 128 15.60 6.75 -31.46
N LYS A 129 16.92 6.74 -31.65
CA LYS A 129 17.68 7.93 -32.11
C LYS A 129 17.22 8.40 -33.47
N GLN A 130 17.07 7.47 -34.43
CA GLN A 130 16.65 7.78 -35.79
C GLN A 130 15.17 8.18 -35.85
N ALA A 131 14.31 7.48 -35.07
CA ALA A 131 12.89 7.79 -35.02
C ALA A 131 12.61 9.17 -34.42
N MET A 132 13.37 9.59 -33.39
CA MET A 132 13.31 10.96 -32.86
C MET A 132 13.79 11.99 -33.87
N HIS A 133 14.92 11.72 -34.56
CA HIS A 133 15.45 12.64 -35.57
C HIS A 133 14.47 12.88 -36.74
N LEU A 134 13.69 11.85 -37.07
CA LEU A 134 12.65 11.93 -38.13
C LEU A 134 11.30 12.50 -37.63
N GLY A 135 11.19 12.84 -36.32
CA GLY A 135 9.94 13.32 -35.74
C GLY A 135 8.82 12.28 -35.62
N LEU A 136 9.11 10.98 -35.86
CA LEU A 136 8.11 9.91 -35.82
C LEU A 136 7.61 9.65 -34.40
N VAL A 137 8.52 9.76 -33.41
CA VAL A 137 8.18 9.63 -31.99
C VAL A 137 7.23 10.76 -31.57
N ASP A 138 7.58 12.01 -31.92
CA ASP A 138 6.78 13.19 -31.58
C ASP A 138 5.40 13.11 -32.24
N ALA A 139 5.31 12.70 -33.51
CA ALA A 139 4.04 12.52 -34.19
C ALA A 139 3.15 11.44 -33.53
N CYS A 140 3.73 10.33 -33.07
CA CYS A 140 2.99 9.31 -32.31
C CYS A 140 2.51 9.88 -30.96
N LEU A 141 3.38 10.58 -30.23
CA LEU A 141 3.04 11.20 -28.95
C LEU A 141 1.90 12.22 -29.11
N GLU A 142 1.99 13.11 -30.09
CA GLU A 142 0.94 14.10 -30.37
C GLU A 142 -0.40 13.41 -30.73
N SER A 143 -0.35 12.36 -31.56
CA SER A 143 -1.54 11.58 -31.92
C SER A 143 -2.18 10.92 -30.69
N ILE A 144 -1.39 10.27 -29.83
CA ILE A 144 -1.87 9.62 -28.59
C ILE A 144 -2.45 10.67 -27.63
N ILE A 145 -1.75 11.77 -27.41
CA ILE A 145 -2.18 12.86 -26.55
C ILE A 145 -3.51 13.45 -27.06
N GLY A 146 -3.60 13.76 -28.37
CA GLY A 146 -4.82 14.30 -28.96
C GLY A 146 -6.03 13.38 -28.79
N LYS A 147 -5.84 12.08 -28.94
CA LYS A 147 -6.92 11.09 -28.76
C LYS A 147 -7.31 10.91 -27.30
N ALA A 148 -6.34 10.87 -26.37
CA ALA A 148 -6.61 10.78 -24.94
C ALA A 148 -7.32 12.05 -24.40
N LEU A 149 -7.04 13.22 -24.96
CA LEU A 149 -7.77 14.45 -24.66
C LEU A 149 -9.21 14.41 -25.18
N ALA A 150 -9.44 13.80 -26.35
CA ALA A 150 -10.77 13.64 -26.90
C ALA A 150 -11.59 12.57 -26.18
N ASP A 151 -10.96 11.46 -25.78
CA ASP A 151 -11.58 10.38 -25.01
C ASP A 151 -10.64 9.88 -23.88
N PRO A 152 -10.78 10.40 -22.66
CA PRO A 152 -9.97 9.99 -21.52
C PRO A 152 -10.10 8.51 -21.13
N ARG A 153 -11.15 7.80 -21.58
CA ARG A 153 -11.35 6.37 -21.30
C ARG A 153 -10.25 5.50 -21.92
N LEU A 154 -9.54 6.01 -22.91
CA LEU A 154 -8.37 5.35 -23.50
C LEU A 154 -7.20 5.18 -22.51
N LEU A 155 -7.17 5.98 -21.42
CA LEU A 155 -6.19 5.86 -20.36
C LEU A 155 -6.47 4.70 -19.37
N GLY A 156 -7.69 4.15 -19.40
CA GLY A 156 -8.15 3.07 -18.53
C GLY A 156 -9.51 3.33 -17.90
N GLN A 157 -9.98 2.39 -17.10
CA GLN A 157 -11.24 2.53 -16.36
C GLN A 157 -11.06 3.54 -15.21
N PRO A 158 -11.99 4.52 -15.06
CA PRO A 158 -11.84 5.55 -14.03
C PRO A 158 -11.94 4.95 -12.64
N ILE A 159 -11.03 5.33 -11.76
CA ILE A 159 -11.11 4.99 -10.36
C ILE A 159 -12.22 5.85 -9.74
N ARG A 160 -13.22 5.22 -9.13
CA ARG A 160 -14.25 5.94 -8.37
C ARG A 160 -13.66 6.34 -7.02
N PRO A 161 -13.69 7.62 -6.63
CA PRO A 161 -13.29 8.01 -5.29
C PRO A 161 -14.16 7.31 -4.26
N TRP A 162 -13.55 6.85 -3.17
CA TRP A 162 -14.28 6.34 -2.01
C TRP A 162 -15.06 7.51 -1.38
N THR A 163 -16.35 7.64 -1.70
CA THR A 163 -17.25 8.54 -0.98
C THR A 163 -17.81 7.77 0.20
N SER A 164 -17.47 8.22 1.41
CA SER A 164 -17.95 7.63 2.65
C SER A 164 -19.49 7.60 2.66
N GLY A 165 -20.07 6.42 2.77
CA GLY A 165 -21.35 6.22 3.42
C GLY A 165 -22.62 6.51 2.61
N VAL A 166 -22.65 6.23 1.31
CA VAL A 166 -23.91 5.82 0.69
C VAL A 166 -23.70 4.37 0.25
N ASP A 167 -24.15 3.46 1.07
CA ASP A 167 -24.43 2.08 0.68
C ASP A 167 -25.50 2.15 -0.42
N ILE A 168 -25.05 2.38 -1.65
CA ILE A 168 -25.81 1.89 -2.78
C ILE A 168 -25.61 0.39 -2.65
N GLU A 169 -26.62 -0.28 -2.09
CA GLU A 169 -26.77 -1.71 -2.12
C GLU A 169 -26.19 -2.19 -3.45
N ASP A 170 -25.02 -2.84 -3.40
CA ASP A 170 -24.51 -3.60 -4.52
C ASP A 170 -25.65 -4.56 -4.84
N ASP A 171 -26.40 -4.21 -5.87
CA ASP A 171 -27.34 -5.10 -6.49
C ASP A 171 -26.49 -6.27 -7.04
N GLU A 172 -26.23 -7.25 -6.14
CA GLU A 172 -25.52 -8.49 -6.48
C GLU A 172 -26.20 -9.22 -7.65
N ASN A 173 -27.34 -8.72 -8.09
CA ASN A 173 -28.10 -9.20 -9.25
C ASN A 173 -27.80 -8.45 -10.55
N TYR A 174 -27.00 -7.36 -10.53
CA TYR A 174 -26.51 -6.76 -11.77
C TYR A 174 -25.31 -7.54 -12.30
N LYS A 175 -25.55 -8.78 -12.69
CA LYS A 175 -24.68 -9.48 -13.64
C LYS A 175 -24.79 -8.69 -14.95
N PRO A 176 -23.71 -7.95 -15.36
CA PRO A 176 -23.75 -7.26 -16.64
C PRO A 176 -24.07 -8.30 -17.70
N ASN A 177 -25.18 -8.09 -18.37
CA ASN A 177 -25.78 -9.01 -19.33
C ASN A 177 -24.71 -9.57 -20.24
N VAL A 178 -24.39 -10.86 -20.12
CA VAL A 178 -23.39 -11.58 -20.91
C VAL A 178 -23.62 -11.34 -22.42
N ARG A 179 -24.88 -11.11 -22.82
CA ARG A 179 -25.24 -10.71 -24.17
C ARG A 179 -24.74 -9.32 -24.61
N ARG A 180 -24.56 -8.36 -23.70
CA ARG A 180 -23.94 -7.07 -24.03
C ARG A 180 -22.43 -7.17 -24.21
N ARG A 181 -21.75 -8.13 -23.56
CA ARG A 181 -20.32 -8.41 -23.81
C ARG A 181 -20.07 -9.02 -25.19
N LEU A 182 -21.05 -9.71 -25.77
CA LEU A 182 -20.93 -10.29 -27.12
C LEU A 182 -21.07 -9.25 -28.26
N PHE A 183 -21.56 -8.03 -27.97
CA PHE A 183 -21.72 -6.95 -28.93
C PHE A 183 -20.86 -5.72 -28.67
N VAL A 184 -20.24 -5.61 -27.50
CA VAL A 184 -19.03 -4.81 -27.33
C VAL A 184 -17.94 -5.70 -27.93
N LEU A 185 -17.68 -5.51 -29.22
CA LEU A 185 -16.41 -5.93 -29.82
C LEU A 185 -15.34 -5.64 -28.78
N ASP A 186 -14.58 -6.68 -28.38
CA ASP A 186 -13.40 -6.55 -27.53
C ASP A 186 -12.42 -5.61 -28.25
N TRP A 187 -12.72 -4.34 -28.16
CA TRP A 187 -11.81 -3.28 -28.48
C TRP A 187 -10.90 -3.14 -27.25
N GLU A 188 -10.04 -4.14 -27.06
CA GLU A 188 -8.92 -3.99 -26.16
C GLU A 188 -8.09 -2.83 -26.69
N SER A 189 -8.32 -1.64 -26.12
CA SER A 189 -7.45 -0.51 -26.37
C SER A 189 -6.05 -0.90 -25.89
N GLU A 190 -5.06 -0.75 -26.77
CA GLU A 190 -3.66 -1.02 -26.41
C GLU A 190 -3.30 -0.18 -25.20
N SER A 191 -2.92 -0.83 -24.09
CA SER A 191 -2.61 -0.14 -22.85
C SER A 191 -1.30 0.62 -22.95
N LEU A 192 -1.27 1.85 -22.46
CA LEU A 192 -0.05 2.65 -22.31
C LEU A 192 0.98 1.98 -21.38
N SER A 193 0.55 1.04 -20.54
CA SER A 193 1.45 0.24 -19.71
C SER A 193 2.40 -0.66 -20.51
N THR A 194 2.24 -0.76 -21.83
CA THR A 194 3.17 -1.48 -22.71
C THR A 194 4.40 -0.65 -23.10
N LEU A 195 4.36 0.66 -22.90
CA LEU A 195 5.43 1.58 -23.22
C LEU A 195 6.49 1.61 -22.11
N SER A 196 7.72 1.89 -22.49
CA SER A 196 8.78 2.21 -21.51
C SER A 196 8.54 3.55 -20.84
N LEU A 197 9.17 3.75 -19.68
CA LEU A 197 8.95 4.93 -18.84
C LEU A 197 9.21 6.25 -19.57
N HIS A 198 10.24 6.33 -20.41
CA HIS A 198 10.60 7.55 -21.12
C HIS A 198 9.59 7.94 -22.22
N LEU A 199 8.83 6.98 -22.75
CA LEU A 199 7.74 7.23 -23.69
C LEU A 199 6.39 7.45 -23.00
N TYR A 200 6.19 6.81 -21.85
CA TYR A 200 4.97 6.92 -21.06
C TYR A 200 4.85 8.27 -20.34
N THR A 201 5.95 8.72 -19.71
CA THR A 201 5.95 9.95 -18.89
C THR A 201 5.48 11.21 -19.65
N PRO A 202 5.94 11.50 -20.90
CA PRO A 202 5.47 12.69 -21.62
C PRO A 202 3.97 12.69 -21.90
N ILE A 203 3.36 11.51 -22.11
CA ILE A 203 1.92 11.38 -22.35
C ILE A 203 1.15 11.78 -21.09
N ILE A 204 1.54 11.23 -19.94
CA ILE A 204 0.87 11.52 -18.66
C ILE A 204 1.09 12.98 -18.24
N ASP A 205 2.31 13.51 -18.41
CA ASP A 205 2.59 14.94 -18.17
C ASP A 205 1.68 15.84 -19.01
N ALA A 206 1.45 15.51 -20.27
CA ALA A 206 0.52 16.23 -21.12
C ALA A 206 -0.92 16.13 -20.61
N MET A 207 -1.37 14.95 -20.15
CA MET A 207 -2.70 14.76 -19.57
C MET A 207 -2.90 15.63 -18.34
N VAL A 208 -1.90 15.69 -17.45
CA VAL A 208 -1.94 16.54 -16.25
C VAL A 208 -1.97 18.02 -16.63
N LYS A 209 -1.15 18.45 -17.58
CA LYS A 209 -1.12 19.84 -18.07
C LYS A 209 -2.44 20.29 -18.68
N HIS A 210 -3.08 19.43 -19.46
CA HIS A 210 -4.37 19.68 -20.09
C HIS A 210 -5.58 19.42 -19.17
N LYS A 211 -5.34 19.13 -17.87
CA LYS A 211 -6.39 18.93 -16.86
C LYS A 211 -7.38 17.82 -17.21
N VAL A 212 -6.90 16.74 -17.77
CA VAL A 212 -7.71 15.51 -17.93
C VAL A 212 -8.18 15.06 -16.54
N PRO A 213 -9.43 14.56 -16.39
CA PRO A 213 -9.94 14.16 -15.09
C PRO A 213 -9.00 13.19 -14.36
N SER A 214 -8.62 13.54 -13.14
CA SER A 214 -7.59 12.87 -12.33
C SER A 214 -7.83 11.37 -12.16
N GLN A 215 -9.11 10.95 -12.16
CA GLN A 215 -9.50 9.54 -12.05
C GLN A 215 -8.96 8.65 -13.18
N TYR A 216 -8.83 9.17 -14.41
CA TYR A 216 -8.28 8.43 -15.53
C TYR A 216 -6.74 8.42 -15.48
N VAL A 217 -6.15 9.54 -15.13
CA VAL A 217 -4.69 9.66 -14.93
C VAL A 217 -4.24 8.71 -13.81
N ALA A 218 -4.95 8.71 -12.68
CA ALA A 218 -4.68 7.80 -11.57
C ALA A 218 -4.81 6.33 -11.98
N ALA A 219 -5.86 5.99 -12.76
CA ALA A 219 -6.07 4.62 -13.24
C ALA A 219 -4.88 4.12 -14.07
N SER A 220 -4.44 4.93 -15.05
CA SER A 220 -3.29 4.61 -15.90
C SER A 220 -2.01 4.43 -15.08
N LEU A 221 -1.74 5.34 -14.12
CA LEU A 221 -0.55 5.27 -13.26
C LEU A 221 -0.57 4.05 -12.33
N CYS A 222 -1.74 3.70 -11.77
CA CYS A 222 -1.92 2.50 -10.96
C CYS A 222 -1.65 1.21 -11.76
N GLU A 223 -2.13 1.15 -13.00
CA GLU A 223 -1.85 0.01 -13.89
C GLU A 223 -0.36 -0.07 -14.22
N TYR A 224 0.25 1.07 -14.53
CA TYR A 224 1.66 1.15 -14.88
C TYR A 224 2.57 0.68 -13.74
N VAL A 225 2.35 1.17 -12.52
CA VAL A 225 3.17 0.79 -11.36
C VAL A 225 2.99 -0.68 -10.99
N LYS A 226 1.78 -1.22 -11.08
CA LYS A 226 1.53 -2.65 -10.85
C LYS A 226 2.32 -3.54 -11.81
N LYS A 227 2.41 -3.14 -13.06
CA LYS A 227 3.11 -3.90 -14.10
C LYS A 227 4.63 -3.80 -13.98
N TRP A 228 5.16 -2.61 -13.76
CA TRP A 228 6.60 -2.34 -13.84
C TRP A 228 7.28 -2.10 -12.49
N GLY A 229 6.57 -1.53 -11.53
CA GLY A 229 7.10 -1.22 -10.20
C GLY A 229 7.22 -2.45 -9.31
N PHE A 230 6.26 -3.38 -9.40
CA PHE A 230 6.18 -4.55 -8.50
C PHE A 230 6.62 -5.86 -9.17
N SER A 231 7.00 -5.82 -10.43
CA SER A 231 7.35 -7.01 -11.22
C SER A 231 8.64 -7.65 -10.74
N GLY A 232 8.58 -8.76 -9.99
CA GLY A 232 9.75 -9.60 -9.85
C GLY A 232 10.11 -10.26 -8.52
N ASN A 233 9.20 -10.37 -7.54
CA ASN A 233 9.51 -11.13 -6.31
C ASN A 233 8.92 -12.57 -6.27
N ALA A 234 8.32 -13.06 -7.35
CA ALA A 234 7.69 -14.39 -7.37
C ALA A 234 8.67 -15.58 -7.56
N GLY A 235 9.96 -15.35 -7.60
CA GLY A 235 10.95 -16.44 -7.72
C GLY A 235 12.28 -15.98 -7.17
N GLY A 236 12.75 -16.59 -6.10
CA GLY A 236 13.96 -16.28 -5.33
C GLY A 236 15.31 -16.30 -6.09
N GLY A 237 15.38 -15.70 -7.26
CA GLY A 237 16.59 -15.44 -8.02
C GLY A 237 17.10 -14.03 -7.78
N GLU A 238 18.41 -13.85 -7.75
CA GLU A 238 19.07 -12.54 -7.65
C GLU A 238 18.52 -11.58 -8.70
N THR A 239 17.78 -10.59 -8.26
CA THR A 239 17.25 -9.55 -9.16
C THR A 239 18.42 -8.72 -9.67
N SER A 240 18.61 -8.67 -10.98
CA SER A 240 19.67 -7.85 -11.59
C SER A 240 19.58 -6.39 -11.09
N ILE A 241 20.73 -5.77 -10.83
CA ILE A 241 20.84 -4.36 -10.40
C ILE A 241 20.10 -3.44 -11.37
N TYR A 242 20.16 -3.73 -12.68
CA TYR A 242 19.44 -2.98 -13.70
C TYR A 242 17.92 -3.02 -13.50
N LYS A 243 17.36 -4.19 -13.14
CA LYS A 243 15.92 -4.35 -12.89
C LYS A 243 15.49 -3.56 -11.66
N ARG A 244 16.27 -3.63 -10.57
CA ARG A 244 16.02 -2.84 -9.34
C ARG A 244 16.04 -1.33 -9.62
N ASN A 245 17.02 -0.85 -10.39
CA ASN A 245 17.09 0.56 -10.76
C ASN A 245 15.89 0.99 -11.61
N ALA A 246 15.51 0.19 -12.61
CA ALA A 246 14.34 0.47 -13.44
C ALA A 246 13.04 0.51 -12.62
N GLN A 247 12.85 -0.42 -11.67
CA GLN A 247 11.70 -0.41 -10.76
C GLN A 247 11.67 0.84 -9.88
N ARG A 248 12.84 1.24 -9.33
CA ARG A 248 12.97 2.48 -8.56
C ARG A 248 12.56 3.70 -9.36
N GLU A 249 13.09 3.83 -10.59
CA GLU A 249 12.76 4.94 -11.50
C GLU A 249 11.26 5.00 -11.80
N VAL A 250 10.62 3.84 -11.99
CA VAL A 250 9.16 3.78 -12.20
C VAL A 250 8.40 4.28 -10.98
N ILE A 251 8.74 3.82 -9.77
CA ILE A 251 8.05 4.24 -8.54
C ILE A 251 8.22 5.74 -8.31
N GLU A 252 9.43 6.27 -8.50
CA GLU A 252 9.71 7.71 -8.34
C GLU A 252 8.98 8.56 -9.39
N ALA A 253 8.93 8.10 -10.64
CA ALA A 253 8.20 8.80 -11.69
C ALA A 253 6.69 8.78 -11.45
N VAL A 254 6.14 7.63 -11.07
CA VAL A 254 4.72 7.49 -10.78
C VAL A 254 4.32 8.35 -9.58
N GLU A 255 5.08 8.32 -8.47
CA GLU A 255 4.80 9.16 -7.30
C GLU A 255 4.70 10.65 -7.68
N ARG A 256 5.64 11.15 -8.47
CA ARG A 256 5.67 12.54 -8.93
C ARG A 256 4.46 12.93 -9.78
N LEU A 257 3.96 12.00 -10.60
CA LEU A 257 2.84 12.21 -11.52
C LEU A 257 1.47 11.96 -10.90
N LEU A 258 1.40 11.26 -9.76
CA LEU A 258 0.14 10.93 -9.10
C LEU A 258 -0.64 12.21 -8.73
N PRO A 259 -1.95 12.26 -9.00
CA PRO A 259 -2.81 13.34 -8.53
C PRO A 259 -2.77 13.48 -7.01
N ARG A 260 -2.99 14.70 -6.51
CA ARG A 260 -2.98 14.98 -5.06
C ARG A 260 -4.34 14.78 -4.40
N GLU A 261 -5.35 14.50 -5.18
CA GLU A 261 -6.72 14.33 -4.70
C GLU A 261 -6.83 13.07 -3.83
N ARG A 262 -7.49 13.22 -2.68
CA ARG A 262 -7.71 12.15 -1.72
C ARG A 262 -8.65 11.07 -2.29
N GLY A 263 -8.38 9.80 -1.99
CA GLY A 263 -9.26 8.67 -2.32
C GLY A 263 -9.22 8.21 -3.78
N LEU A 264 -8.39 8.83 -4.65
CA LEU A 264 -8.20 8.37 -6.02
C LEU A 264 -7.30 7.14 -6.12
N VAL A 265 -6.27 7.08 -5.29
CA VAL A 265 -5.35 5.94 -5.27
C VAL A 265 -5.60 5.16 -3.99
N PRO A 266 -5.88 3.85 -4.05
CA PRO A 266 -6.10 3.03 -2.87
C PRO A 266 -4.92 3.10 -1.89
N CYS A 267 -5.21 3.14 -0.57
CA CYS A 267 -4.17 3.20 0.46
C CYS A 267 -3.24 1.99 0.39
N SER A 268 -3.78 0.81 0.11
CA SER A 268 -3.02 -0.43 -0.08
C SER A 268 -1.96 -0.32 -1.19
N LEU A 269 -2.31 0.31 -2.33
CA LEU A 269 -1.36 0.51 -3.41
C LEU A 269 -0.26 1.51 -3.05
N LEU A 270 -0.61 2.61 -2.35
CA LEU A 270 0.37 3.59 -1.87
C LEU A 270 1.34 2.96 -0.86
N SER A 271 0.82 2.13 0.04
CA SER A 271 1.62 1.40 1.03
C SER A 271 2.52 0.36 0.37
N GLU A 272 2.03 -0.34 -0.65
CA GLU A 272 2.85 -1.25 -1.45
C GLU A 272 3.97 -0.50 -2.19
N MET A 273 3.66 0.65 -2.82
CA MET A 273 4.67 1.52 -3.43
C MET A 273 5.71 1.98 -2.40
N LEU A 274 5.28 2.33 -1.18
CA LEU A 274 6.19 2.75 -0.12
C LEU A 274 7.11 1.60 0.33
N ARG A 275 6.59 0.38 0.49
CA ARG A 275 7.41 -0.81 0.78
C ARG A 275 8.48 -1.05 -0.29
N PHE A 276 8.09 -0.96 -1.56
CA PHE A 276 9.06 -1.06 -2.67
C PHE A 276 10.03 0.12 -2.71
N ALA A 277 9.56 1.36 -2.48
CA ALA A 277 10.43 2.54 -2.41
C ALA A 277 11.47 2.43 -1.29
N VAL A 278 11.10 1.84 -0.15
CA VAL A 278 12.02 1.56 0.96
C VAL A 278 13.00 0.47 0.54
N SER A 279 12.54 -0.68 0.01
CA SER A 279 13.38 -1.82 -0.37
C SER A 279 14.34 -1.53 -1.53
N LEU A 280 13.96 -0.65 -2.44
CA LEU A 280 14.76 -0.22 -3.59
C LEU A 280 15.63 1.01 -3.31
N GLU A 281 15.62 1.50 -2.07
CA GLU A 281 16.37 2.70 -1.65
C GLU A 281 16.02 3.94 -2.52
N ALA A 282 14.73 4.14 -2.80
CA ALA A 282 14.26 5.30 -3.54
C ALA A 282 14.59 6.62 -2.82
N SER A 283 14.50 7.73 -3.53
CA SER A 283 14.79 9.06 -3.01
C SER A 283 13.95 9.40 -1.77
N SER A 284 14.49 10.23 -0.89
CA SER A 284 13.78 10.72 0.29
C SER A 284 12.49 11.47 -0.08
N ASP A 285 12.50 12.19 -1.20
CA ASP A 285 11.35 12.95 -1.67
C ASP A 285 10.21 12.03 -2.09
N CYS A 286 10.52 10.94 -2.80
CA CYS A 286 9.53 9.92 -3.18
C CYS A 286 8.90 9.26 -1.94
N LYS A 287 9.73 8.81 -0.99
CA LYS A 287 9.23 8.21 0.26
C LYS A 287 8.36 9.18 1.05
N ASN A 288 8.80 10.42 1.22
CA ASN A 288 8.04 11.46 1.91
C ASN A 288 6.73 11.79 1.17
N GLY A 289 6.76 11.87 -0.16
CA GLY A 289 5.56 12.06 -0.98
C GLY A 289 4.52 10.97 -0.76
N LEU A 290 4.92 9.70 -0.72
CA LEU A 290 4.05 8.57 -0.42
C LEU A 290 3.52 8.62 1.02
N GLU A 291 4.37 8.91 2.02
CA GLU A 291 3.97 9.07 3.42
C GLU A 291 2.93 10.18 3.61
N ILE A 292 3.06 11.30 2.90
CA ILE A 292 2.07 12.39 2.92
C ILE A 292 0.74 11.92 2.34
N ARG A 293 0.77 11.22 1.19
CA ARG A 293 -0.45 10.72 0.53
C ARG A 293 -1.19 9.70 1.40
N ILE A 294 -0.47 8.75 2.00
CA ILE A 294 -1.05 7.78 2.95
C ILE A 294 -1.65 8.53 4.15
N GLY A 295 -0.91 9.48 4.73
CA GLY A 295 -1.37 10.27 5.86
C GLY A 295 -2.65 11.05 5.59
N THR A 296 -2.85 11.58 4.37
CA THR A 296 -4.08 12.33 4.00
C THR A 296 -5.33 11.46 3.91
N GLN A 297 -5.20 10.15 3.76
CA GLN A 297 -6.31 9.20 3.64
C GLN A 297 -6.19 8.00 4.59
N LEU A 298 -5.59 8.22 5.76
CA LEU A 298 -5.29 7.16 6.73
C LEU A 298 -6.54 6.47 7.30
N ASP A 299 -7.70 7.14 7.26
CA ASP A 299 -9.01 6.58 7.59
C ASP A 299 -9.52 5.50 6.61
N GLN A 300 -8.83 5.32 5.48
CA GLN A 300 -9.09 4.27 4.49
C GLN A 300 -8.04 3.15 4.52
N ALA A 301 -7.03 3.28 5.39
CA ALA A 301 -5.96 2.30 5.52
C ALA A 301 -6.38 1.13 6.41
N THR A 302 -5.73 -0.01 6.19
CA THR A 302 -5.77 -1.20 7.06
C THR A 302 -4.46 -1.32 7.83
N VAL A 303 -4.43 -2.21 8.84
CA VAL A 303 -3.20 -2.47 9.61
C VAL A 303 -2.07 -2.95 8.71
N GLU A 304 -2.37 -3.86 7.76
CA GLU A 304 -1.41 -4.38 6.80
C GLU A 304 -0.75 -3.26 5.99
N ASP A 305 -1.48 -2.17 5.72
CA ASP A 305 -0.93 -1.02 5.00
C ASP A 305 0.17 -0.29 5.79
N LEU A 306 0.11 -0.33 7.12
CA LEU A 306 1.08 0.30 8.02
C LEU A 306 2.24 -0.62 8.41
N LEU A 307 2.15 -1.93 8.20
CA LEU A 307 3.21 -2.89 8.48
C LEU A 307 4.31 -2.82 7.41
N ILE A 308 5.11 -1.76 7.47
CA ILE A 308 6.23 -1.52 6.56
C ILE A 308 7.47 -2.19 7.13
N PRO A 309 8.09 -3.17 6.41
CA PRO A 309 9.25 -3.88 6.92
C PRO A 309 10.43 -2.93 7.19
N SER A 310 11.08 -3.09 8.32
CA SER A 310 12.34 -2.41 8.62
C SER A 310 13.46 -2.95 7.74
N GLN A 311 14.36 -2.09 7.28
CA GLN A 311 15.53 -2.46 6.47
C GLN A 311 16.81 -2.65 7.30
N GLY A 312 16.67 -2.82 8.61
CA GLY A 312 17.79 -2.98 9.53
C GLY A 312 18.47 -4.35 9.47
N TYR A 313 19.64 -4.43 10.10
CA TYR A 313 20.33 -5.68 10.34
C TYR A 313 19.54 -6.53 11.36
N ALA A 314 19.77 -7.84 11.41
CA ALA A 314 19.02 -8.88 12.13
C ALA A 314 18.75 -8.69 13.65
N LYS A 315 18.89 -7.49 14.20
CA LYS A 315 18.59 -7.09 15.59
C LYS A 315 17.73 -5.83 15.69
N GLU A 316 17.15 -5.39 14.60
CA GLU A 316 16.26 -4.23 14.58
C GLU A 316 14.80 -4.68 14.54
N THR A 317 13.91 -3.77 14.92
CA THR A 317 12.47 -4.03 14.91
C THR A 317 11.98 -4.57 13.57
N GLN A 318 11.03 -5.49 13.61
CA GLN A 318 10.44 -6.11 12.42
C GLN A 318 9.83 -5.06 11.47
N TYR A 319 9.25 -3.99 12.02
CA TYR A 319 8.55 -2.94 11.26
C TYR A 319 9.18 -1.56 11.46
N ASP A 320 9.14 -0.72 10.42
CA ASP A 320 9.57 0.70 10.48
C ASP A 320 8.50 1.57 11.17
N THR A 321 8.53 1.58 12.49
CA THR A 321 7.61 2.37 13.33
C THR A 321 7.81 3.88 13.16
N GLU A 322 9.02 4.34 12.79
CA GLU A 322 9.30 5.75 12.52
C GLU A 322 8.61 6.23 11.24
N CYS A 323 8.47 5.36 10.24
CA CYS A 323 7.68 5.64 9.04
C CYS A 323 6.22 5.90 9.40
N VAL A 324 5.60 5.03 10.21
CA VAL A 324 4.21 5.20 10.68
C VAL A 324 4.05 6.49 11.48
N ARG A 325 5.02 6.81 12.32
CA ARG A 325 5.03 8.06 13.06
C ARG A 325 5.06 9.30 12.15
N ARG A 326 5.82 9.27 11.05
CA ARG A 326 5.84 10.35 10.04
C ARG A 326 4.50 10.44 9.30
N ILE A 327 3.90 9.32 8.94
CA ILE A 327 2.57 9.25 8.30
C ILE A 327 1.51 9.91 9.20
N LEU A 328 1.45 9.55 10.48
CA LEU A 328 0.56 10.16 11.45
C LEU A 328 0.79 11.66 11.63
N LYS A 329 2.06 12.07 11.71
CA LYS A 329 2.39 13.49 11.78
C LYS A 329 1.90 14.26 10.55
N ASN A 330 1.95 13.66 9.38
CA ASN A 330 1.41 14.25 8.16
C ASN A 330 -0.11 14.35 8.20
N LEU A 331 -0.82 13.38 8.77
CA LEU A 331 -2.26 13.49 9.03
C LEU A 331 -2.59 14.73 9.86
N TYR A 332 -1.94 14.93 10.99
CA TYR A 332 -2.21 16.07 11.89
C TYR A 332 -1.82 17.42 11.29
N ARG A 333 -0.75 17.47 10.47
CA ARG A 333 -0.33 18.71 9.79
C ARG A 333 -1.30 19.16 8.70
N ASN A 334 -1.90 18.21 8.01
CA ASN A 334 -2.81 18.46 6.88
C ASN A 334 -4.30 18.44 7.31
N ASN A 335 -4.57 18.44 8.61
CA ASN A 335 -5.86 18.16 9.22
C ASN A 335 -6.88 19.28 9.03
N THR A 336 -7.34 19.48 7.82
CA THR A 336 -8.45 20.41 7.53
C THR A 336 -9.79 19.71 7.26
N SER A 337 -9.89 18.36 7.26
CA SER A 337 -11.09 17.72 6.70
C SER A 337 -11.45 16.33 7.20
N LEU A 338 -10.85 15.81 8.29
CA LEU A 338 -11.38 14.56 8.83
C LEU A 338 -12.67 14.84 9.62
N ASP A 339 -13.75 14.20 9.19
CA ASP A 339 -14.99 14.12 9.95
C ASP A 339 -14.81 13.20 11.18
N ILE A 340 -15.76 13.25 12.12
CA ILE A 340 -15.71 12.43 13.34
C ILE A 340 -15.58 10.94 13.02
N PRO A 341 -16.31 10.35 12.05
CA PRO A 341 -16.12 8.96 11.64
C PRO A 341 -14.71 8.63 11.15
N GLY A 342 -14.07 9.52 10.41
CA GLY A 342 -12.69 9.32 9.96
C GLY A 342 -11.68 9.32 11.10
N ILE A 343 -11.86 10.18 12.11
CA ILE A 343 -11.02 10.19 13.32
C ILE A 343 -11.18 8.88 14.10
N ILE A 344 -12.39 8.36 14.21
CA ILE A 344 -12.67 7.08 14.87
C ILE A 344 -11.93 5.95 14.17
N LYS A 345 -12.01 5.85 12.84
CA LYS A 345 -11.30 4.82 12.06
C LYS A 345 -9.78 4.89 12.22
N VAL A 346 -9.22 6.11 12.23
CA VAL A 346 -7.78 6.28 12.48
C VAL A 346 -7.41 5.84 13.89
N SER A 347 -8.25 6.11 14.89
CA SER A 347 -8.03 5.64 16.25
C SER A 347 -8.03 4.11 16.33
N GLU A 348 -9.02 3.45 15.70
CA GLU A 348 -9.09 1.98 15.58
C GLU A 348 -7.83 1.41 14.94
N LEU A 349 -7.48 1.95 13.78
CA LEU A 349 -6.29 1.54 13.03
C LEU A 349 -5.01 1.64 13.87
N MET A 350 -4.87 2.71 14.67
CA MET A 350 -3.69 2.90 15.51
C MET A 350 -3.65 1.96 16.70
N GLU A 351 -4.79 1.65 17.31
CA GLU A 351 -4.89 0.66 18.37
C GLU A 351 -4.54 -0.74 17.86
N GLU A 352 -5.07 -1.12 16.69
CA GLU A 352 -4.76 -2.40 16.04
C GLU A 352 -3.27 -2.49 15.63
N PHE A 353 -2.72 -1.43 15.04
CA PHE A 353 -1.30 -1.36 14.72
C PHE A 353 -0.42 -1.50 15.97
N LEU A 354 -0.80 -0.85 17.07
CA LEU A 354 -0.07 -0.94 18.33
C LEU A 354 -0.09 -2.37 18.90
N VAL A 355 -1.22 -3.07 18.77
CA VAL A 355 -1.35 -4.49 19.16
C VAL A 355 -0.42 -5.37 18.35
N GLU A 356 -0.31 -5.14 17.05
CA GLU A 356 0.53 -5.95 16.17
C GLU A 356 2.01 -5.75 16.48
N VAL A 357 2.47 -4.50 16.59
CA VAL A 357 3.87 -4.20 16.88
C VAL A 357 4.28 -4.53 18.32
N ALA A 358 3.33 -4.58 19.27
CA ALA A 358 3.60 -4.97 20.65
C ALA A 358 4.15 -6.40 20.79
N SER A 359 3.93 -7.23 19.79
CA SER A 359 4.46 -8.61 19.74
C SER A 359 5.95 -8.69 19.40
N ASP A 360 6.54 -7.62 18.88
CA ASP A 360 7.96 -7.54 18.48
C ASP A 360 8.86 -7.39 19.72
N ILE A 361 9.67 -8.42 19.98
CA ILE A 361 10.57 -8.50 21.14
C ILE A 361 11.74 -7.50 21.11
N ASP A 362 12.06 -6.96 19.94
CA ASP A 362 13.13 -5.99 19.74
C ASP A 362 12.62 -4.55 19.82
N LEU A 363 11.31 -4.34 20.00
CA LEU A 363 10.71 -3.02 20.09
C LEU A 363 11.07 -2.33 21.43
N ARG A 364 11.79 -1.21 21.34
CA ARG A 364 12.23 -0.44 22.51
C ARG A 364 11.07 0.21 23.23
N ILE A 365 11.17 0.32 24.55
CA ILE A 365 10.16 0.95 25.43
C ILE A 365 9.81 2.36 24.94
N SER A 366 10.82 3.21 24.70
CA SER A 366 10.61 4.58 24.26
C SER A 366 9.83 4.69 22.96
N THR A 367 10.07 3.75 22.02
CA THR A 367 9.34 3.67 20.76
C THR A 367 7.91 3.22 20.98
N PHE A 368 7.69 2.17 21.79
CA PHE A 368 6.36 1.68 22.13
C PHE A 368 5.54 2.76 22.85
N VAL A 369 6.10 3.42 23.85
CA VAL A 369 5.44 4.52 24.59
C VAL A 369 5.06 5.65 23.63
N SER A 370 5.97 6.06 22.74
CA SER A 370 5.69 7.12 21.76
C SER A 370 4.55 6.74 20.80
N LEU A 371 4.46 5.46 20.37
CA LEU A 371 3.35 4.97 19.55
C LEU A 371 2.04 4.91 20.34
N ALA A 372 2.08 4.47 21.61
CA ALA A 372 0.92 4.44 22.50
C ALA A 372 0.40 5.85 22.78
N GLU A 373 1.30 6.85 22.99
CA GLU A 373 0.92 8.27 23.10
C GLU A 373 0.17 8.76 21.86
N MET A 374 0.65 8.42 20.68
CA MET A 374 0.00 8.82 19.42
C MET A 374 -1.36 8.16 19.26
N ALA A 375 -1.51 6.88 19.59
CA ALA A 375 -2.80 6.19 19.62
C ALA A 375 -3.76 6.84 20.62
N ALA A 376 -3.29 7.15 21.82
CA ALA A 376 -4.06 7.85 22.84
C ALA A 376 -4.49 9.26 22.39
N VAL A 377 -3.61 10.00 21.67
CA VAL A 377 -3.95 11.31 21.10
C VAL A 377 -5.01 11.16 20.01
N ALA A 378 -4.91 10.16 19.16
CA ALA A 378 -5.92 9.88 18.14
C ALA A 378 -7.30 9.56 18.74
N SER A 379 -7.32 8.90 19.90
CA SER A 379 -8.55 8.52 20.62
C SER A 379 -9.16 9.65 21.45
N ARG A 380 -8.45 10.74 21.76
CA ARG A 380 -8.92 11.80 22.68
C ARG A 380 -10.19 12.52 22.23
N GLY A 381 -10.43 12.63 20.94
CA GLY A 381 -11.63 13.25 20.38
C GLY A 381 -12.82 12.31 20.24
N THR A 382 -12.66 11.03 20.56
CA THR A 382 -13.67 9.99 20.40
C THR A 382 -14.19 9.54 21.76
N ARG A 383 -15.44 9.02 21.81
CA ARG A 383 -16.01 8.41 23.03
C ARG A 383 -15.65 6.91 23.17
N ARG A 384 -14.59 6.46 22.50
CA ARG A 384 -14.19 5.04 22.50
C ARG A 384 -13.50 4.64 23.80
N SER A 385 -13.56 3.32 24.09
CA SER A 385 -12.82 2.72 25.19
C SER A 385 -11.30 2.76 24.94
N SER A 386 -10.50 2.65 25.98
CA SER A 386 -9.03 2.50 25.92
C SER A 386 -8.61 1.03 25.88
N ASP A 387 -9.51 0.11 25.60
CA ASP A 387 -9.25 -1.34 25.68
C ASP A 387 -8.22 -1.82 24.66
N GLY A 388 -8.18 -1.21 23.47
CA GLY A 388 -7.17 -1.51 22.44
C GLY A 388 -5.76 -1.18 22.92
N ILE A 389 -5.59 -0.02 23.56
CA ILE A 389 -4.30 0.39 24.14
C ILE A 389 -3.92 -0.55 25.30
N TYR A 390 -4.87 -0.88 26.18
CA TYR A 390 -4.65 -1.83 27.27
C TYR A 390 -4.20 -3.20 26.74
N ARG A 391 -4.87 -3.72 25.73
CA ARG A 391 -4.52 -5.00 25.09
C ARG A 391 -3.10 -4.98 24.52
N ALA A 392 -2.72 -3.89 23.86
CA ALA A 392 -1.37 -3.74 23.32
C ALA A 392 -0.31 -3.72 24.43
N ILE A 393 -0.58 -3.01 25.54
CA ILE A 393 0.30 -2.97 26.72
C ILE A 393 0.45 -4.36 27.35
N ASP A 394 -0.64 -5.11 27.49
CA ASP A 394 -0.59 -6.47 28.06
C ASP A 394 0.26 -7.41 27.19
N ILE A 395 0.11 -7.36 25.86
CA ILE A 395 0.95 -8.12 24.91
C ILE A 395 2.42 -7.70 25.04
N TYR A 396 2.69 -6.38 25.08
CA TYR A 396 4.05 -5.88 25.19
C TYR A 396 4.72 -6.37 26.48
N LEU A 397 4.04 -6.30 27.61
CA LEU A 397 4.53 -6.79 28.90
C LEU A 397 4.72 -8.32 28.94
N ASP A 398 3.88 -9.07 28.23
CA ASP A 398 4.06 -10.53 28.08
C ASP A 398 5.31 -10.89 27.30
N LYS A 399 5.64 -10.15 26.25
CA LYS A 399 6.82 -10.37 25.40
C LYS A 399 8.11 -9.87 26.05
N HIS A 400 8.03 -8.78 26.81
CA HIS A 400 9.18 -8.10 27.45
C HIS A 400 9.28 -8.39 28.95
N LYS A 401 9.42 -9.66 29.32
CA LYS A 401 9.46 -10.12 30.74
C LYS A 401 10.64 -9.60 31.56
N HIS A 402 11.65 -9.05 30.91
CA HIS A 402 12.87 -8.54 31.53
C HIS A 402 12.72 -7.10 32.06
N LEU A 403 11.60 -6.42 31.81
CA LEU A 403 11.37 -5.05 32.22
C LEU A 403 11.37 -4.90 33.74
N THR A 404 12.01 -3.83 34.20
CA THR A 404 11.96 -3.40 35.59
C THR A 404 10.57 -2.85 35.97
N GLU A 405 10.27 -2.75 37.24
CA GLU A 405 9.00 -2.20 37.72
C GLU A 405 8.76 -0.75 37.23
N ALA A 406 9.83 0.08 37.23
CA ALA A 406 9.76 1.44 36.73
C ALA A 406 9.45 1.51 35.20
N GLU A 407 10.06 0.65 34.41
CA GLU A 407 9.79 0.56 32.97
C GLU A 407 8.37 0.07 32.69
N ARG A 408 7.85 -0.86 33.48
CA ARG A 408 6.43 -1.28 33.36
C ARG A 408 5.49 -0.14 33.74
N GLU A 409 5.82 0.63 34.76
CA GLU A 409 5.05 1.84 35.13
C GLU A 409 5.05 2.86 33.99
N GLU A 410 6.19 3.10 33.33
CA GLU A 410 6.31 3.99 32.17
C GLU A 410 5.39 3.56 31.03
N VAL A 411 5.40 2.28 30.67
CA VAL A 411 4.52 1.72 29.64
C VAL A 411 3.05 1.88 29.99
N CYS A 412 2.68 1.71 31.27
CA CYS A 412 1.30 1.81 31.75
C CYS A 412 0.79 3.25 31.93
N GLN A 413 1.65 4.28 31.86
CA GLN A 413 1.23 5.69 31.97
C GLN A 413 0.27 6.13 30.86
N MET A 414 0.26 5.40 29.74
CA MET A 414 -0.61 5.69 28.59
C MET A 414 -2.06 5.23 28.79
N LEU A 415 -2.34 4.45 29.84
CA LEU A 415 -3.68 3.94 30.12
C LEU A 415 -4.60 5.03 30.66
N ASP A 416 -5.72 5.22 30.02
CA ASP A 416 -6.84 6.00 30.54
C ASP A 416 -7.85 5.03 31.19
N TYR A 417 -7.70 4.80 32.48
CA TYR A 417 -8.51 3.85 33.23
C TYR A 417 -10.00 4.20 33.23
N GLN A 418 -10.34 5.49 33.14
CA GLN A 418 -11.74 5.95 33.12
C GLN A 418 -12.47 5.57 31.85
N ARG A 419 -11.72 5.31 30.79
CA ARG A 419 -12.24 4.93 29.46
C ARG A 419 -12.10 3.44 29.17
N MET A 420 -11.67 2.64 30.14
CA MET A 420 -11.64 1.18 30.00
C MET A 420 -13.02 0.59 30.26
N SER A 421 -13.36 -0.47 29.51
CA SER A 421 -14.58 -1.23 29.74
C SER A 421 -14.53 -1.99 31.08
N PRO A 422 -15.67 -2.33 31.68
CA PRO A 422 -15.72 -3.15 32.90
C PRO A 422 -14.96 -4.48 32.74
N GLU A 423 -15.05 -5.10 31.58
CA GLU A 423 -14.37 -6.36 31.26
C GLU A 423 -12.85 -6.19 31.24
N ALA A 424 -12.37 -5.10 30.62
CA ALA A 424 -10.94 -4.77 30.57
C ALA A 424 -10.40 -4.43 31.97
N LEU A 425 -11.17 -3.71 32.79
CA LEU A 425 -10.81 -3.43 34.18
C LEU A 425 -10.76 -4.70 35.04
N GLU A 426 -11.71 -5.63 34.87
CA GLU A 426 -11.70 -6.91 35.57
C GLU A 426 -10.48 -7.76 35.18
N HIS A 427 -10.15 -7.82 33.88
CA HIS A 427 -8.96 -8.50 33.41
C HIS A 427 -7.68 -7.84 33.96
N ALA A 428 -7.59 -6.52 33.90
CA ALA A 428 -6.44 -5.77 34.40
C ALA A 428 -6.23 -5.93 35.92
N ALA A 429 -7.31 -5.99 36.69
CA ALA A 429 -7.26 -6.21 38.13
C ALA A 429 -6.65 -7.57 38.55
N ARG A 430 -6.70 -8.56 37.64
CA ARG A 430 -6.15 -9.92 37.83
C ARG A 430 -4.80 -10.13 37.13
N ASN A 431 -4.34 -9.14 36.37
CA ASN A 431 -3.17 -9.25 35.54
C ASN A 431 -1.87 -9.07 36.35
N GLU A 432 -1.15 -10.15 36.62
CA GLU A 432 0.11 -10.15 37.37
C GLU A 432 1.27 -9.43 36.65
N ARG A 433 1.14 -9.11 35.34
CA ARG A 433 2.16 -8.40 34.55
C ARG A 433 2.17 -6.89 34.86
N LEU A 434 1.02 -6.37 35.28
CA LEU A 434 0.89 -4.96 35.59
C LEU A 434 1.60 -4.59 36.93
N PRO A 435 2.19 -3.38 37.03
CA PRO A 435 2.70 -2.86 38.27
C PRO A 435 1.60 -2.80 39.35
N LEU A 436 1.97 -3.06 40.59
CA LEU A 436 1.01 -3.05 41.71
C LEU A 436 0.23 -1.74 41.82
N ARG A 437 0.92 -0.62 41.56
CA ARG A 437 0.30 0.71 41.56
C ARG A 437 -0.82 0.83 40.53
N VAL A 438 -0.62 0.28 39.31
CA VAL A 438 -1.60 0.28 38.24
C VAL A 438 -2.80 -0.59 38.61
N VAL A 439 -2.56 -1.79 39.15
CA VAL A 439 -3.65 -2.68 39.62
C VAL A 439 -4.53 -1.97 40.66
N VAL A 440 -3.93 -1.24 41.62
CA VAL A 440 -4.69 -0.48 42.62
C VAL A 440 -5.53 0.62 41.94
N GLN A 441 -4.99 1.33 40.95
CA GLN A 441 -5.73 2.35 40.23
C GLN A 441 -6.89 1.75 39.45
N VAL A 442 -6.68 0.62 38.75
CA VAL A 442 -7.71 -0.12 38.02
C VAL A 442 -8.85 -0.55 38.96
N LEU A 443 -8.51 -1.13 40.12
CA LEU A 443 -9.51 -1.53 41.12
C LEU A 443 -10.34 -0.35 41.65
N PHE A 444 -9.69 0.79 41.87
CA PHE A 444 -10.37 1.99 42.33
C PHE A 444 -11.35 2.53 41.28
N VAL A 445 -10.90 2.62 40.02
CA VAL A 445 -11.75 3.09 38.90
C VAL A 445 -12.90 2.12 38.65
N GLY A 446 -12.64 0.81 38.65
CA GLY A 446 -13.68 -0.22 38.47
C GLY A 446 -14.76 -0.13 39.57
N GLN A 447 -14.35 0.16 40.84
CA GLN A 447 -15.29 0.38 41.93
C GLN A 447 -16.15 1.65 41.70
N LEU A 448 -15.56 2.73 41.20
CA LEU A 448 -16.31 3.96 40.89
C LEU A 448 -17.34 3.73 39.77
N GLN A 449 -16.94 3.10 38.69
CA GLN A 449 -17.85 2.78 37.57
C GLN A 449 -18.99 1.87 38.01
N LEU A 450 -18.72 0.86 38.86
CA LEU A 450 -19.75 -0.01 39.40
C LEU A 450 -20.75 0.76 40.26
N ARG A 451 -20.28 1.67 41.12
CA ARG A 451 -21.17 2.53 41.93
C ARG A 451 -22.05 3.42 41.05
N GLU A 452 -21.48 4.03 40.02
CA GLU A 452 -22.21 4.89 39.08
C GLU A 452 -23.30 4.09 38.33
N THR A 453 -22.97 2.89 37.85
CA THR A 453 -23.93 2.00 37.19
C THR A 453 -25.08 1.58 38.09
N ILE A 454 -24.79 1.31 39.37
CA ILE A 454 -25.83 0.95 40.36
C ILE A 454 -26.70 2.17 40.66
N SER A 455 -26.11 3.37 40.80
CA SER A 455 -26.87 4.60 41.03
C SER A 455 -27.83 4.90 39.88
N MET A 456 -27.33 4.84 38.63
CA MET A 456 -28.16 5.07 37.46
C MET A 456 -29.29 4.04 37.28
N LYS A 457 -29.05 2.77 37.66
CA LYS A 457 -30.13 1.76 37.68
C LYS A 457 -31.17 2.01 38.73
N ALA A 458 -30.75 2.45 39.93
CA ALA A 458 -31.68 2.79 41.01
C ALA A 458 -32.55 4.00 40.62
N GLU A 459 -31.95 5.03 40.01
CA GLU A 459 -32.67 6.19 39.51
C GLU A 459 -33.67 5.83 38.39
N ALA A 460 -33.30 4.93 37.45
CA ALA A 460 -34.20 4.45 36.40
C ALA A 460 -35.35 3.57 36.93
N GLU A 461 -35.09 2.76 38.00
CA GLU A 461 -36.12 1.98 38.66
C GLU A 461 -37.10 2.87 39.43
N GLU A 462 -36.62 4.00 40.00
CA GLU A 462 -37.48 5.00 40.65
C GLU A 462 -38.34 5.76 39.64
N GLU A 463 -37.80 6.11 38.45
CA GLU A 463 -38.57 6.75 37.38
C GLU A 463 -39.65 5.81 36.79
N GLU A 464 -39.37 4.50 36.63
CA GLU A 464 -40.36 3.55 36.18
C GLU A 464 -41.49 3.31 37.22
N GLU A 465 -41.16 3.35 38.54
CA GLU A 465 -42.18 3.25 39.61
C GLU A 465 -43.04 4.51 39.70
N GLU A 466 -42.53 5.71 39.36
CA GLU A 466 -43.31 6.95 39.30
C GLU A 466 -44.27 7.00 38.08
N GLU A 467 -43.86 6.46 36.92
CA GLU A 467 -44.75 6.39 35.73
C GLU A 467 -45.86 5.34 35.89
N GLU A 468 -45.65 4.21 36.62
CA GLU A 468 -46.71 3.23 36.92
C GLU A 468 -47.68 3.68 38.01
N GLY A 469 -47.34 4.72 38.78
CA GLY A 469 -48.15 5.25 39.89
C GLY A 469 -49.36 6.10 39.48
N GLU A 470 -49.52 6.51 38.23
CA GLU A 470 -50.66 7.36 37.76
C GLU A 470 -51.82 6.60 37.10
N GLU A 471 -51.78 5.27 36.91
CA GLU A 471 -52.92 4.50 36.46
C GLU A 471 -53.32 3.38 37.44
N GLY A 472 -54.21 3.74 38.34
CA GLY A 472 -55.36 2.93 38.85
C GLY A 472 -55.13 1.58 39.44
N GLY A 473 -55.21 1.53 40.77
CA GLY A 473 -56.13 0.59 41.51
C GLY A 473 -55.86 -0.89 41.46
N GLY A 474 -55.13 -1.40 42.49
CA GLY A 474 -55.49 -2.66 43.17
C GLY A 474 -55.14 -3.96 42.48
N VAL A 475 -54.07 -4.60 42.97
CA VAL A 475 -54.13 -6.01 43.51
C VAL A 475 -52.74 -6.31 44.14
N GLU A 476 -52.73 -6.64 45.44
CA GLU A 476 -51.58 -7.23 46.14
C GLU A 476 -51.23 -8.57 45.49
N LEU A 477 -49.95 -8.75 45.13
CA LEU A 477 -49.31 -10.07 45.12
C LEU A 477 -47.78 -9.98 44.99
N GLY A 478 -47.08 -10.19 46.13
CA GLY A 478 -45.88 -11.00 46.14
C GLY A 478 -44.55 -10.35 45.72
N CYS A 479 -44.04 -9.36 46.43
CA CYS A 479 -42.62 -8.97 46.40
C CYS A 479 -41.72 -10.03 47.03
N SER A 480 -40.94 -10.74 46.19
CA SER A 480 -39.89 -11.66 46.68
C SER A 480 -38.52 -11.55 45.97
N GLU A 481 -38.26 -10.60 45.09
CA GLU A 481 -36.94 -10.50 44.43
C GLU A 481 -36.04 -9.38 44.87
N GLY A 482 -36.54 -8.28 45.45
CA GLY A 482 -35.72 -7.17 45.96
C GLY A 482 -34.81 -7.48 47.17
N GLY A 483 -35.13 -8.57 47.90
CA GLY A 483 -34.34 -8.96 49.11
C GLY A 483 -32.99 -9.63 48.80
N GLY A 484 -32.78 -10.12 47.59
CA GLY A 484 -31.51 -10.76 47.17
C GLY A 484 -30.43 -9.76 46.86
N VAL A 485 -30.79 -8.78 46.05
CA VAL A 485 -29.86 -7.73 45.62
C VAL A 485 -29.41 -6.83 46.80
N ARG A 486 -30.35 -6.48 47.70
CA ARG A 486 -30.07 -5.70 48.88
C ARG A 486 -29.09 -6.40 49.84
N ARG A 487 -29.21 -7.74 50.02
CA ARG A 487 -28.25 -8.52 50.83
C ARG A 487 -26.90 -8.67 50.15
N GLU A 488 -26.82 -8.73 48.82
CA GLU A 488 -25.56 -8.74 48.12
C GLU A 488 -24.87 -7.37 48.15
N MET A 489 -25.62 -6.27 48.06
CA MET A 489 -25.11 -4.90 48.29
C MET A 489 -24.57 -4.70 49.71
N GLU A 490 -25.26 -5.18 50.71
CA GLU A 490 -24.77 -5.11 52.10
C GLU A 490 -23.51 -5.96 52.31
N LYS A 491 -23.40 -7.12 51.66
CA LYS A 491 -22.19 -7.95 51.64
C LYS A 491 -21.03 -7.30 50.91
N MET A 492 -21.28 -6.66 49.76
CA MET A 492 -20.26 -5.91 49.03
C MET A 492 -19.86 -4.64 49.78
N GLY A 493 -20.80 -3.91 50.39
CA GLY A 493 -20.51 -2.74 51.23
C GLY A 493 -19.63 -3.07 52.41
N SER A 494 -19.88 -4.19 53.11
CA SER A 494 -19.03 -4.65 54.21
C SER A 494 -17.64 -5.07 53.77
N LYS A 495 -17.50 -5.70 52.57
CA LYS A 495 -16.20 -6.05 51.98
C LYS A 495 -15.40 -4.82 51.56
N VAL A 496 -16.05 -3.81 51.00
CA VAL A 496 -15.42 -2.53 50.64
C VAL A 496 -14.90 -1.82 51.90
N MET A 497 -15.68 -1.76 53.00
CA MET A 497 -15.24 -1.19 54.27
C MET A 497 -14.06 -1.96 54.88
N GLU A 498 -14.01 -3.27 54.68
CA GLU A 498 -12.89 -4.09 55.16
C GLU A 498 -11.61 -3.79 54.37
N LEU A 499 -11.70 -3.68 53.03
CA LEU A 499 -10.58 -3.29 52.17
C LEU A 499 -10.12 -1.85 52.41
N GLU A 500 -11.03 -0.91 52.65
CA GLU A 500 -10.66 0.47 53.05
C GLU A 500 -9.89 0.51 54.37
N ARG A 501 -10.29 -0.31 55.32
CA ARG A 501 -9.61 -0.44 56.60
C ARG A 501 -8.21 -1.05 56.43
N GLU A 502 -8.07 -2.07 55.58
CA GLU A 502 -6.77 -2.66 55.24
C GLU A 502 -5.86 -1.68 54.50
N CYS A 503 -6.40 -0.93 53.52
CA CYS A 503 -5.66 0.13 52.82
C CYS A 503 -5.21 1.25 53.79
N HIS A 504 -6.04 1.61 54.75
CA HIS A 504 -5.69 2.60 55.79
C HIS A 504 -4.58 2.10 56.72
N VAL A 505 -4.62 0.84 57.09
CA VAL A 505 -3.57 0.19 57.88
C VAL A 505 -2.25 0.15 57.09
N MET A 506 -2.29 -0.24 55.84
CA MET A 506 -1.11 -0.26 54.98
C MET A 506 -0.52 1.14 54.74
N ARG A 507 -1.36 2.19 54.57
CA ARG A 507 -0.89 3.59 54.54
C ARG A 507 -0.16 3.98 55.81
N LYS A 508 -0.71 3.65 56.96
CA LYS A 508 -0.06 3.93 58.26
C LYS A 508 1.26 3.16 58.42
N GLU A 509 1.36 1.95 57.91
CA GLU A 509 2.61 1.19 57.98
C GLU A 509 3.67 1.75 57.01
N ILE A 510 3.28 2.21 55.82
CA ILE A 510 4.17 2.90 54.88
C ILE A 510 4.65 4.24 55.44
N GLU A 511 3.77 5.01 56.07
CA GLU A 511 4.14 6.27 56.75
C GLU A 511 5.07 6.04 57.95
N LYS A 512 4.86 4.99 58.73
CA LYS A 512 5.77 4.58 59.81
C LYS A 512 7.12 4.09 59.29
N GLY A 513 7.14 3.39 58.14
CA GLY A 513 8.36 2.95 57.48
C GLY A 513 9.22 4.10 56.92
N LYS A 514 8.62 5.24 56.56
CA LYS A 514 9.33 6.46 56.14
C LYS A 514 9.93 7.26 57.29
N SER A 515 9.50 7.01 58.51
CA SER A 515 9.95 7.74 59.70
C SER A 515 11.20 7.16 60.37
N ILE A 516 11.65 5.96 59.98
CA ILE A 516 12.85 5.33 60.56
C ILE A 516 13.92 5.24 59.47
N GLY A 517 14.76 6.27 59.44
CA GLY A 517 15.93 6.35 58.59
C GLY A 517 16.92 5.21 58.82
N GLY A 518 17.39 4.64 57.72
CA GLY A 518 18.71 4.05 57.59
C GLY A 518 19.01 2.81 58.41
N LYS A 519 18.63 1.62 57.90
CA LYS A 519 19.44 0.40 57.99
C LYS A 519 18.94 -0.65 57.01
N GLN A 520 19.84 -1.11 56.16
CA GLN A 520 19.66 -2.24 55.25
C GLN A 520 18.99 -3.43 55.92
N MET A 521 17.85 -3.88 55.41
CA MET A 521 17.34 -5.21 55.69
C MET A 521 16.92 -5.92 54.43
N LYS A 522 17.64 -6.98 54.09
CA LYS A 522 17.25 -8.04 53.17
C LYS A 522 15.96 -8.69 53.71
N GLY A 523 14.81 -8.48 53.08
CA GLY A 523 13.55 -9.06 53.57
C GLY A 523 12.34 -8.94 52.63
N GLY A 524 12.52 -8.67 51.33
CA GLY A 524 11.42 -8.49 50.38
C GLY A 524 10.57 -9.72 50.03
N VAL A 525 10.97 -10.92 50.45
CA VAL A 525 10.32 -12.19 50.03
C VAL A 525 9.23 -12.67 50.98
N SER A 526 9.18 -12.14 52.20
CA SER A 526 8.25 -12.62 53.24
C SER A 526 6.84 -12.01 53.16
N MET A 527 6.73 -10.75 52.68
CA MET A 527 5.45 -10.03 52.64
C MET A 527 4.54 -10.57 51.50
N TRP A 528 5.11 -10.94 50.39
CA TRP A 528 4.37 -11.53 49.26
C TRP A 528 3.79 -12.93 49.59
N LYS A 529 4.50 -13.73 50.35
CA LYS A 529 3.98 -15.03 50.84
C LYS A 529 2.88 -14.90 51.87
N ALA A 530 2.85 -13.84 52.67
CA ALA A 530 1.78 -13.55 53.62
C ALA A 530 0.51 -13.05 52.95
N MET A 531 0.66 -12.25 51.87
CA MET A 531 -0.45 -11.77 51.04
C MET A 531 -1.13 -12.89 50.27
N LYS A 532 -0.37 -13.83 49.65
CA LYS A 532 -0.91 -15.00 48.95
C LYS A 532 -1.71 -15.95 49.84
N ARG A 533 -1.42 -15.98 51.17
CA ARG A 533 -2.16 -16.82 52.12
C ARG A 533 -3.49 -16.21 52.59
N LYS A 534 -3.65 -14.88 52.52
CA LYS A 534 -4.91 -14.23 52.91
C LYS A 534 -5.94 -14.09 51.80
N PHE A 535 -5.50 -14.01 50.55
CA PHE A 535 -6.41 -13.85 49.40
C PHE A 535 -6.64 -15.15 48.60
N GLY A 536 -6.10 -16.29 49.03
CA GLY A 536 -6.09 -17.55 48.27
C GLY A 536 -7.28 -18.48 48.50
N CYS A 537 -8.38 -18.05 49.10
CA CYS A 537 -9.52 -18.95 49.37
C CYS A 537 -10.88 -18.27 49.11
N ILE A 538 -11.19 -17.95 47.88
CA ILE A 538 -12.59 -17.90 47.41
C ILE A 538 -12.63 -18.59 46.04
N SER A 539 -12.53 -19.92 46.04
CA SER A 539 -12.90 -20.74 44.91
C SER A 539 -14.30 -21.29 45.19
N SER A 540 -15.30 -20.73 44.57
CA SER A 540 -16.65 -21.31 44.55
C SER A 540 -16.63 -22.58 43.70
N LYS A 541 -17.11 -23.65 44.30
CA LYS A 541 -17.35 -24.94 43.65
C LYS A 541 -18.37 -24.79 42.54
N HIS A 542 -17.95 -24.93 41.30
CA HIS A 542 -18.82 -25.46 40.26
C HIS A 542 -18.09 -26.59 39.54
N ASN A 543 -18.61 -27.80 39.75
CA ASN A 543 -18.27 -29.00 39.00
C ASN A 543 -18.65 -28.82 37.53
N SER A 544 -17.67 -28.97 36.64
CA SER A 544 -17.91 -29.49 35.31
C SER A 544 -16.67 -30.22 34.83
N SER A 545 -16.80 -31.55 34.79
CA SER A 545 -15.84 -32.50 34.28
C SER A 545 -15.67 -32.32 32.77
N CYS A 546 -14.46 -32.02 32.33
CA CYS A 546 -14.03 -32.27 30.96
C CYS A 546 -12.83 -33.23 30.97
N GLN A 547 -13.08 -34.42 30.46
CA GLN A 547 -12.09 -35.44 30.23
C GLN A 547 -11.19 -35.00 29.04
N VAL A 548 -9.90 -34.93 29.28
CA VAL A 548 -8.90 -34.75 28.22
C VAL A 548 -8.38 -36.12 27.82
N ASN A 549 -8.71 -36.55 26.60
CA ASN A 549 -8.13 -37.72 25.96
C ASN A 549 -6.69 -37.41 25.50
N LYS A 550 -5.71 -38.00 26.19
CA LYS A 550 -4.34 -38.16 25.71
C LYS A 550 -4.30 -39.24 24.63
N LYS A 551 -3.95 -38.90 23.40
CA LYS A 551 -3.41 -39.84 22.43
C LYS A 551 -1.91 -39.68 22.38
N MET A 552 -1.21 -40.74 22.83
CA MET A 552 0.21 -40.98 22.55
C MET A 552 0.37 -41.34 21.07
N ALA A 553 1.42 -40.81 20.44
CA ALA A 553 1.99 -41.39 19.24
C ALA A 553 3.47 -41.62 19.49
N HIS A 554 3.89 -42.88 19.35
CA HIS A 554 5.29 -43.36 19.35
C HIS A 554 5.89 -43.21 17.95
N PRO A 555 7.24 -43.18 17.85
CA PRO A 555 7.98 -42.83 16.64
C PRO A 555 8.29 -44.05 15.76
N ILE A 556 8.42 -43.81 14.50
CA ILE A 556 9.42 -44.50 13.63
C ILE A 556 9.98 -43.41 12.68
#